data_684c29b23b8830d235873005bebe1ef6
#
_entry.id   684c29b23b8830d235873005bebe1ef6
#
_cell.length_a   1.000
_cell.length_b   1.000
_cell.length_c   1.000
_cell.angle_alpha   90.00
_cell.angle_beta   90.00
_cell.angle_gamma   90.00
#
_symmetry.space_group_name_H-M   'P 1'
#
loop_
_entity.id
_entity.type
_entity.pdbx_description
1 polymer ?
#
loop_
_entity_poly.entity_id
_entity_poly.type
_entity_poly.pdbx_seq_one_letter_code
_entity_poly.pdbx_strand_id
1 'polypeptide(L)'
;KKHDLEKPSVFEEIGFKVNLDKNDFKYIYYGEPEQVRMKLLAHTAMTNLWRSTSGLWLQNKRAWNAQIDEAGEKYDVANPRFASREGCWQGSKGFSNVVLSKNKIIDGKIVHDDKKTLNGNASVLDPTACEIIARFFMPKGGKHIYNPFGGGVQMGFVAGGCGFTYESSEIRQNQCDTNNDICKDFKDVNWHKSDTAKYTPEKKSDLIFSCPPYYRVEKYIDYDGMPPEGEINHLGSYEEFRDTLFEGYKKAISTMNDNTFFVVMTGDSRDNKGAYYGCEAEHELFFKDQGLHIYNKVIYLESEFTRFSQAKKTLHSRKYPKADQKIYMFYKGDMSKIKELYPNIGRL
;
A
#
# COMPACT_ATOMS: atom_id res chain seq x y z
N LYS A 1 -9.62 -35.65 9.44
CA LYS A 1 -10.09 -35.30 10.80
C LYS A 1 -11.24 -34.33 10.63
N LYS A 2 -12.47 -34.76 11.01
CA LYS A 2 -13.60 -33.86 11.12
C LYS A 2 -13.26 -32.82 12.19
N HIS A 3 -13.18 -31.55 11.82
CA HIS A 3 -13.16 -30.49 12.80
C HIS A 3 -14.51 -30.50 13.53
N ASP A 4 -14.46 -30.57 14.85
CA ASP A 4 -15.61 -30.39 15.73
C ASP A 4 -16.22 -29.01 15.47
N LEU A 5 -17.37 -28.99 14.82
CA LEU A 5 -18.08 -27.76 14.45
C LEU A 5 -18.84 -27.13 15.63
N GLU A 6 -18.70 -27.70 16.85
CA GLU A 6 -19.43 -27.24 18.05
C GLU A 6 -18.69 -26.21 18.91
N LYS A 7 -17.43 -25.88 18.56
CA LYS A 7 -16.74 -24.77 19.22
C LYS A 7 -16.81 -23.53 18.36
N PRO A 8 -17.22 -22.39 18.91
CA PRO A 8 -17.16 -21.14 18.18
C PRO A 8 -15.75 -20.99 17.62
N SER A 9 -15.65 -20.67 16.33
CA SER A 9 -14.35 -20.39 15.73
C SER A 9 -13.75 -19.17 16.43
N VAL A 10 -12.43 -19.08 16.50
CA VAL A 10 -11.75 -17.89 17.02
C VAL A 10 -12.29 -16.60 16.38
N PHE A 11 -12.86 -16.70 15.19
CA PHE A 11 -13.50 -15.60 14.48
C PHE A 11 -14.85 -15.18 15.07
N GLU A 12 -15.64 -16.13 15.59
CA GLU A 12 -16.92 -15.82 16.26
C GLU A 12 -16.68 -15.16 17.62
N GLU A 13 -15.63 -15.57 18.32
CA GLU A 13 -15.22 -14.94 19.59
C GLU A 13 -14.80 -13.47 19.42
N ILE A 14 -14.30 -13.09 18.24
CA ILE A 14 -13.90 -11.72 17.91
C ILE A 14 -14.96 -10.97 17.08
N GLY A 15 -16.17 -11.49 16.96
CA GLY A 15 -17.31 -10.82 16.33
C GLY A 15 -17.47 -11.04 14.84
N PHE A 16 -16.92 -12.14 14.29
CA PHE A 16 -17.14 -12.54 12.90
C PHE A 16 -17.99 -13.81 12.82
N LYS A 17 -18.98 -13.81 11.96
CA LYS A 17 -19.69 -15.04 11.59
C LYS A 17 -19.18 -15.54 10.24
N VAL A 18 -18.69 -16.76 10.23
CA VAL A 18 -18.34 -17.47 8.99
C VAL A 18 -19.61 -18.08 8.43
N ASN A 19 -20.11 -17.54 7.33
CA ASN A 19 -21.21 -18.18 6.62
C ASN A 19 -20.64 -19.27 5.71
N LEU A 20 -20.79 -20.54 6.11
CA LEU A 20 -20.28 -21.71 5.40
C LEU A 20 -21.23 -22.15 4.26
N ASP A 21 -21.88 -21.24 3.58
CA ASP A 21 -22.59 -21.63 2.37
C ASP A 21 -21.59 -22.01 1.28
N LYS A 22 -21.76 -23.20 0.72
CA LYS A 22 -20.73 -23.94 -0.04
C LYS A 22 -20.18 -23.24 -1.30
N ASN A 23 -20.77 -22.12 -1.73
CA ASN A 23 -20.40 -21.43 -2.96
C ASN A 23 -19.98 -19.96 -2.80
N ASP A 24 -20.17 -19.36 -1.62
CA ASP A 24 -19.78 -17.97 -1.36
C ASP A 24 -19.25 -17.85 0.07
N PHE A 25 -17.96 -17.71 0.23
CA PHE A 25 -17.38 -17.33 1.51
C PHE A 25 -17.64 -15.83 1.76
N LYS A 26 -18.89 -15.49 2.05
CA LYS A 26 -19.26 -14.15 2.51
C LYS A 26 -19.02 -14.07 4.00
N TYR A 27 -17.99 -13.34 4.39
CA TYR A 27 -17.77 -13.00 5.78
C TYR A 27 -18.69 -11.83 6.14
N ILE A 28 -19.63 -12.06 7.03
CA ILE A 28 -20.49 -11.01 7.57
C ILE A 28 -19.85 -10.51 8.86
N TYR A 29 -19.59 -9.22 8.93
CA TYR A 29 -19.15 -8.57 10.14
C TYR A 29 -20.26 -8.58 11.18
N TYR A 30 -20.03 -9.19 12.34
CA TYR A 30 -20.88 -9.07 13.51
C TYR A 30 -20.29 -8.02 14.47
N GLY A 31 -21.02 -6.98 14.71
CA GLY A 31 -20.63 -5.82 15.50
C GLY A 31 -20.65 -4.56 14.65
N GLU A 32 -20.70 -3.43 15.34
CA GLU A 32 -20.53 -2.14 14.68
C GLU A 32 -19.19 -2.14 13.95
N PRO A 33 -19.12 -1.68 12.70
CA PRO A 33 -17.88 -1.66 11.91
C PRO A 33 -16.70 -1.05 12.64
N GLU A 34 -16.99 -0.08 13.50
CA GLU A 34 -15.98 0.58 14.33
C GLU A 34 -15.35 -0.36 15.37
N GLN A 35 -16.15 -1.22 16.01
CA GLN A 35 -15.63 -2.19 16.99
C GLN A 35 -14.70 -3.21 16.35
N VAL A 36 -15.02 -3.65 15.13
CA VAL A 36 -14.17 -4.59 14.38
C VAL A 36 -12.85 -3.94 13.99
N ARG A 37 -12.90 -2.69 13.52
CA ARG A 37 -11.71 -1.91 13.18
C ARG A 37 -10.83 -1.68 14.40
N MET A 38 -11.42 -1.38 15.56
CA MET A 38 -10.68 -1.23 16.80
C MET A 38 -10.01 -2.52 17.26
N LYS A 39 -10.65 -3.68 17.10
CA LYS A 39 -10.02 -4.98 17.36
C LYS A 39 -8.83 -5.25 16.43
N LEU A 40 -8.95 -4.92 15.15
CA LEU A 40 -7.85 -5.04 14.20
C LEU A 40 -6.67 -4.15 14.59
N LEU A 41 -6.93 -2.87 14.96
CA LEU A 41 -5.92 -1.95 15.44
C LEU A 41 -5.23 -2.46 16.70
N ALA A 42 -5.99 -2.95 17.68
CA ALA A 42 -5.44 -3.52 18.90
C ALA A 42 -4.55 -4.74 18.60
N HIS A 43 -5.01 -5.64 17.72
CA HIS A 43 -4.24 -6.83 17.34
C HIS A 43 -2.93 -6.47 16.64
N THR A 44 -2.96 -5.49 15.75
CA THR A 44 -1.74 -5.04 15.04
C THR A 44 -0.79 -4.25 15.94
N ALA A 45 -1.29 -3.60 16.98
CA ALA A 45 -0.48 -2.90 17.97
C ALA A 45 0.29 -3.83 18.93
N MET A 46 -0.06 -5.13 18.98
CA MET A 46 0.59 -6.10 19.88
C MET A 46 1.99 -6.51 19.44
N THR A 47 2.36 -6.29 18.18
CA THR A 47 3.65 -6.71 17.62
C THR A 47 4.06 -5.84 16.44
N ASN A 48 5.36 -5.77 16.20
CA ASN A 48 5.91 -5.14 15.00
C ASN A 48 5.93 -6.08 13.77
N LEU A 49 5.23 -7.19 13.82
CA LEU A 49 5.11 -8.13 12.72
C LEU A 49 3.67 -8.15 12.18
N TRP A 50 3.44 -7.46 11.06
CA TRP A 50 2.14 -7.42 10.40
C TRP A 50 2.06 -8.51 9.33
N ARG A 51 1.05 -9.37 9.43
CA ARG A 51 0.86 -10.50 8.50
C ARG A 51 -0.32 -10.23 7.58
N SER A 52 -0.03 -9.88 6.33
CA SER A 52 -1.06 -9.59 5.31
C SER A 52 -1.95 -10.78 4.96
N THR A 53 -1.59 -11.97 5.43
CA THR A 53 -2.34 -13.22 5.21
C THR A 53 -3.08 -13.71 6.45
N SER A 54 -3.07 -12.99 7.57
CA SER A 54 -3.85 -13.33 8.76
C SER A 54 -5.36 -13.15 8.52
N GLY A 55 -6.19 -13.89 9.26
CA GLY A 55 -7.63 -13.91 9.03
C GLY A 55 -8.30 -12.52 9.08
N LEU A 56 -8.11 -11.77 10.18
CA LEU A 56 -8.65 -10.40 10.33
C LEU A 56 -8.15 -9.45 9.25
N TRP A 57 -6.87 -9.53 8.94
CA TRP A 57 -6.27 -8.70 7.90
C TRP A 57 -6.90 -8.93 6.54
N LEU A 58 -6.99 -10.20 6.13
CA LEU A 58 -7.57 -10.58 4.83
C LEU A 58 -9.04 -10.18 4.71
N GLN A 59 -9.80 -10.27 5.80
CA GLN A 59 -11.21 -9.88 5.79
C GLN A 59 -11.35 -8.39 5.58
N ASN A 60 -10.60 -7.59 6.33
CA ASN A 60 -10.61 -6.15 6.17
C ASN A 60 -10.14 -5.72 4.76
N LYS A 61 -9.10 -6.36 4.25
CA LYS A 61 -8.61 -6.15 2.88
C LYS A 61 -9.67 -6.45 1.83
N ARG A 62 -10.43 -7.54 2.00
CA ARG A 62 -11.52 -7.89 1.09
C ARG A 62 -12.66 -6.89 1.15
N ALA A 63 -13.02 -6.43 2.35
CA ALA A 63 -14.05 -5.42 2.52
C ALA A 63 -13.71 -4.11 1.82
N TRP A 64 -12.48 -3.60 1.98
CA TRP A 64 -12.02 -2.41 1.26
C TRP A 64 -11.97 -2.62 -0.25
N ASN A 65 -11.45 -3.78 -0.70
CA ASN A 65 -11.39 -4.08 -2.12
C ASN A 65 -12.79 -4.14 -2.76
N ALA A 66 -13.78 -4.69 -2.05
CA ALA A 66 -15.16 -4.73 -2.54
C ALA A 66 -15.74 -3.31 -2.72
N GLN A 67 -15.47 -2.40 -1.77
CA GLN A 67 -15.92 -1.01 -1.88
C GLN A 67 -15.23 -0.26 -3.03
N ILE A 68 -13.94 -0.50 -3.26
CA ILE A 68 -13.20 0.09 -4.40
C ILE A 68 -13.76 -0.45 -5.72
N ASP A 69 -14.08 -1.76 -5.80
CA ASP A 69 -14.66 -2.38 -6.99
C ASP A 69 -16.07 -1.81 -7.27
N GLU A 70 -16.89 -1.65 -6.23
CA GLU A 70 -18.22 -1.04 -6.34
C GLU A 70 -18.14 0.42 -6.83
N ALA A 71 -17.21 1.20 -6.30
CA ALA A 71 -16.96 2.56 -6.78
C ALA A 71 -16.51 2.57 -8.25
N GLY A 72 -15.66 1.62 -8.65
CA GLY A 72 -15.26 1.45 -10.05
C GLY A 72 -16.43 1.13 -10.96
N GLU A 73 -17.31 0.24 -10.57
CA GLU A 73 -18.54 -0.08 -11.32
C GLU A 73 -19.45 1.16 -11.45
N LYS A 74 -19.64 1.90 -10.34
CA LYS A 74 -20.45 3.11 -10.30
C LYS A 74 -19.97 4.19 -11.27
N TYR A 75 -18.67 4.28 -11.50
CA TYR A 75 -18.05 5.33 -12.33
C TYR A 75 -17.47 4.81 -13.64
N ASP A 76 -17.84 3.58 -14.04
CA ASP A 76 -17.39 2.91 -15.27
C ASP A 76 -15.85 2.86 -15.40
N VAL A 77 -15.18 2.65 -14.28
CA VAL A 77 -13.74 2.47 -14.24
C VAL A 77 -13.40 0.99 -14.28
N ALA A 78 -12.84 0.54 -15.37
CA ALA A 78 -12.40 -0.84 -15.52
C ALA A 78 -11.27 -1.18 -14.54
N ASN A 79 -11.40 -2.30 -13.80
CA ASN A 79 -10.39 -2.78 -12.85
C ASN A 79 -9.91 -1.71 -11.84
N PRO A 80 -10.78 -1.08 -11.04
CA PRO A 80 -10.48 0.11 -10.24
C PRO A 80 -9.31 -0.07 -9.28
N ARG A 81 -9.11 -1.26 -8.74
CA ARG A 81 -7.93 -1.57 -7.90
C ARG A 81 -6.62 -1.59 -8.65
N PHE A 82 -6.70 -1.73 -9.97
CA PHE A 82 -5.58 -1.96 -10.88
C PHE A 82 -5.60 -1.02 -12.09
N ALA A 83 -6.46 -0.04 -12.10
CA ALA A 83 -6.72 0.81 -13.26
C ALA A 83 -5.45 1.49 -13.79
N SER A 84 -4.51 1.77 -12.93
CA SER A 84 -3.19 2.27 -13.28
C SER A 84 -2.22 1.24 -13.87
N ARG A 85 -2.63 0.00 -13.99
CA ARG A 85 -1.76 -1.11 -14.40
C ARG A 85 -1.79 -1.41 -15.88
N GLU A 86 -2.74 -0.88 -16.62
CA GLU A 86 -2.67 -0.87 -18.06
C GLU A 86 -1.48 0.01 -18.44
N GLY A 87 -0.35 -0.62 -18.65
CA GLY A 87 0.88 0.06 -19.00
C GLY A 87 2.03 0.02 -17.97
N CYS A 88 1.83 -0.49 -16.76
CA CYS A 88 2.95 -0.69 -15.85
C CYS A 88 3.60 -2.05 -16.08
N TRP A 89 4.92 -2.07 -16.22
CA TRP A 89 5.70 -3.27 -16.47
C TRP A 89 6.69 -3.53 -15.32
N GLN A 90 6.69 -4.76 -14.79
CA GLN A 90 7.73 -5.19 -13.85
C GLN A 90 8.94 -5.71 -14.62
N GLY A 91 10.05 -5.01 -14.53
CA GLY A 91 11.29 -5.28 -15.25
C GLY A 91 12.07 -6.51 -14.81
N SER A 92 11.59 -7.35 -13.90
CA SER A 92 12.28 -8.58 -13.55
C SER A 92 11.75 -9.75 -14.38
N LYS A 93 12.62 -10.37 -15.18
CA LYS A 93 12.38 -11.63 -15.90
C LYS A 93 12.01 -12.80 -14.97
N GLY A 94 11.17 -12.61 -13.97
CA GLY A 94 10.90 -13.61 -12.94
C GLY A 94 9.53 -13.58 -12.31
N PHE A 95 8.76 -12.53 -12.49
CA PHE A 95 7.43 -12.35 -11.90
C PHE A 95 6.37 -12.07 -12.94
N SER A 96 6.23 -12.94 -13.85
CA SER A 96 5.05 -12.99 -14.66
C SER A 96 4.23 -14.20 -14.26
N ASN A 97 2.98 -14.13 -14.55
CA ASN A 97 1.98 -15.20 -14.50
C ASN A 97 1.20 -15.29 -13.20
N VAL A 98 0.80 -14.15 -12.62
CA VAL A 98 -0.62 -14.11 -12.30
C VAL A 98 -1.28 -13.68 -13.62
N VAL A 99 -1.48 -14.65 -14.47
CA VAL A 99 -2.36 -14.54 -15.61
C VAL A 99 -3.74 -14.28 -15.04
N LEU A 100 -4.17 -13.04 -15.06
CA LEU A 100 -5.58 -12.75 -15.16
C LEU A 100 -5.95 -13.11 -16.62
N SER A 101 -5.79 -14.38 -16.95
CA SER A 101 -6.38 -14.93 -18.16
C SER A 101 -7.89 -14.78 -17.94
N LYS A 102 -8.51 -13.87 -18.65
CA LYS A 102 -9.91 -13.99 -18.96
C LYS A 102 -10.00 -15.23 -19.87
N ASN A 103 -9.93 -16.40 -19.25
CA ASN A 103 -10.27 -17.64 -19.92
C ASN A 103 -11.74 -17.54 -20.27
N LYS A 104 -12.05 -17.23 -21.51
CA LYS A 104 -13.41 -17.36 -22.02
C LYS A 104 -13.65 -18.83 -22.27
N ILE A 105 -14.67 -19.39 -21.66
CA ILE A 105 -15.17 -20.72 -22.03
C ILE A 105 -16.10 -20.50 -23.22
N ILE A 106 -15.65 -20.92 -24.41
CA ILE A 106 -16.46 -20.95 -25.62
C ILE A 106 -16.63 -22.43 -25.96
N ASP A 107 -17.89 -22.87 -26.06
CA ASP A 107 -18.26 -24.27 -26.36
C ASP A 107 -17.56 -25.31 -25.45
N GLY A 108 -17.46 -25.03 -24.16
CA GLY A 108 -16.84 -25.94 -23.19
C GLY A 108 -15.33 -26.05 -23.27
N LYS A 109 -14.68 -25.29 -24.15
CA LYS A 109 -13.22 -25.23 -24.27
C LYS A 109 -12.68 -23.89 -23.73
N ILE A 110 -11.59 -23.98 -23.00
CA ILE A 110 -10.86 -22.80 -22.54
C ILE A 110 -10.13 -22.20 -23.75
N VAL A 111 -10.59 -21.05 -24.21
CA VAL A 111 -9.92 -20.28 -25.27
C VAL A 111 -9.06 -19.22 -24.58
N HIS A 112 -7.74 -19.31 -24.79
CA HIS A 112 -6.81 -18.28 -24.37
C HIS A 112 -6.94 -17.09 -25.35
N ASP A 113 -7.24 -15.91 -24.79
CA ASP A 113 -7.20 -14.69 -25.59
C ASP A 113 -5.72 -14.36 -25.84
N ASP A 114 -5.26 -14.56 -27.09
CA ASP A 114 -3.87 -14.33 -27.55
C ASP A 114 -3.50 -12.84 -27.62
N LYS A 115 -4.36 -11.94 -27.16
CA LYS A 115 -3.95 -10.56 -26.96
C LYS A 115 -2.87 -10.58 -25.90
N LYS A 116 -1.63 -10.28 -26.33
CA LYS A 116 -0.47 -9.99 -25.48
C LYS A 116 -0.95 -9.15 -24.29
N THR A 117 -1.24 -9.80 -23.20
CA THR A 117 -1.42 -9.14 -21.92
C THR A 117 -0.09 -8.47 -21.65
N LEU A 118 -0.07 -7.15 -21.70
CA LEU A 118 1.02 -6.35 -21.20
C LEU A 118 1.15 -6.72 -19.72
N ASN A 119 2.06 -7.63 -19.42
CA ASN A 119 2.32 -8.13 -18.06
C ASN A 119 3.06 -7.05 -17.28
N GLY A 120 2.35 -6.05 -16.87
CA GLY A 120 2.84 -5.02 -16.00
C GLY A 120 2.04 -5.05 -14.69
N ASN A 121 2.64 -5.56 -13.64
CA ASN A 121 2.00 -5.58 -12.33
C ASN A 121 2.77 -4.68 -11.38
N ALA A 122 2.45 -3.39 -11.36
CA ALA A 122 2.76 -2.58 -10.19
C ALA A 122 2.09 -3.21 -8.96
N SER A 123 2.78 -3.26 -7.84
CA SER A 123 2.22 -3.79 -6.61
C SER A 123 1.08 -2.88 -6.12
N VAL A 124 -0.03 -3.48 -5.70
CA VAL A 124 -1.15 -2.74 -5.12
C VAL A 124 -0.89 -2.57 -3.65
N LEU A 125 -0.91 -1.32 -3.19
CA LEU A 125 -0.82 -1.01 -1.78
C LEU A 125 -1.96 -1.70 -1.01
N ASP A 126 -1.66 -2.27 0.14
CA ASP A 126 -2.63 -3.02 0.93
C ASP A 126 -3.59 -2.05 1.65
N PRO A 127 -4.89 -2.06 1.38
CA PRO A 127 -5.83 -1.13 1.97
C PRO A 127 -5.97 -1.30 3.49
N THR A 128 -5.71 -2.51 4.03
CA THR A 128 -5.68 -2.72 5.48
C THR A 128 -4.50 -2.02 6.12
N ALA A 129 -3.32 -2.06 5.50
CA ALA A 129 -2.17 -1.30 5.97
C ALA A 129 -2.46 0.22 5.92
N CYS A 130 -3.11 0.70 4.85
CA CYS A 130 -3.54 2.09 4.73
C CYS A 130 -4.45 2.51 5.89
N GLU A 131 -5.46 1.69 6.22
CA GLU A 131 -6.38 1.99 7.32
C GLU A 131 -5.69 2.02 8.68
N ILE A 132 -4.85 1.02 8.97
CA ILE A 132 -4.11 0.95 10.24
C ILE A 132 -3.21 2.18 10.38
N ILE A 133 -2.46 2.52 9.33
CA ILE A 133 -1.57 3.68 9.35
C ILE A 133 -2.37 4.96 9.54
N ALA A 134 -3.45 5.16 8.77
CA ALA A 134 -4.27 6.36 8.86
C ALA A 134 -4.88 6.53 10.26
N ARG A 135 -5.45 5.48 10.85
CA ARG A 135 -6.12 5.58 12.15
C ARG A 135 -5.17 5.61 13.33
N PHE A 136 -4.05 4.88 13.26
CA PHE A 136 -3.13 4.74 14.39
C PHE A 136 -2.17 5.92 14.52
N PHE A 137 -1.78 6.53 13.39
CA PHE A 137 -0.79 7.60 13.36
C PHE A 137 -1.38 8.99 13.09
N MET A 138 -2.70 9.11 13.01
CA MET A 138 -3.37 10.41 12.94
C MET A 138 -3.47 11.03 14.34
N PRO A 139 -2.98 12.25 14.57
CA PRO A 139 -3.13 12.92 15.85
C PRO A 139 -4.60 13.29 16.13
N LYS A 140 -4.94 13.52 17.39
CA LYS A 140 -6.27 14.00 17.79
C LYS A 140 -6.61 15.30 17.06
N GLY A 141 -7.76 15.34 16.42
CA GLY A 141 -8.21 16.50 15.63
C GLY A 141 -7.53 16.66 14.26
N GLY A 142 -6.50 15.88 13.98
CA GLY A 142 -5.88 15.83 12.67
C GLY A 142 -6.80 15.17 11.63
N LYS A 143 -6.69 15.60 10.38
CA LYS A 143 -7.52 15.09 9.29
C LYS A 143 -6.81 14.95 7.96
N HIS A 144 -5.70 15.64 7.77
CA HIS A 144 -5.07 15.76 6.45
C HIS A 144 -3.91 14.80 6.28
N ILE A 145 -4.03 13.89 5.29
CA ILE A 145 -2.99 12.95 4.89
C ILE A 145 -2.38 13.41 3.57
N TYR A 146 -1.06 13.52 3.52
CA TYR A 146 -0.33 13.75 2.29
C TYR A 146 0.48 12.52 1.89
N ASN A 147 0.41 12.16 0.60
CA ASN A 147 1.23 11.10 0.02
C ASN A 147 2.11 11.68 -1.11
N PRO A 148 3.42 11.79 -0.89
CA PRO A 148 4.32 12.37 -1.89
C PRO A 148 4.52 11.51 -3.15
N PHE A 149 4.15 10.23 -3.13
CA PHE A 149 4.23 9.34 -4.29
C PHE A 149 2.90 8.60 -4.44
N GLY A 150 1.92 9.30 -5.02
CA GLY A 150 0.49 8.98 -4.99
C GLY A 150 0.12 7.56 -5.35
N GLY A 151 0.64 7.07 -6.46
CA GLY A 151 0.38 5.70 -6.92
C GLY A 151 -1.11 5.39 -7.07
N GLY A 152 -1.49 4.16 -6.71
CA GLY A 152 -2.86 3.68 -6.86
C GLY A 152 -3.88 4.30 -5.90
N VAL A 153 -5.15 3.97 -6.12
CA VAL A 153 -6.31 4.57 -5.42
C VAL A 153 -6.40 4.23 -3.93
N GLN A 154 -5.74 3.15 -3.48
CA GLN A 154 -6.01 2.52 -2.19
C GLN A 154 -5.88 3.47 -1.00
N MET A 155 -4.78 4.25 -0.94
CA MET A 155 -4.56 5.12 0.23
C MET A 155 -5.61 6.23 0.32
N GLY A 156 -5.89 6.91 -0.79
CA GLY A 156 -6.87 7.99 -0.81
C GLY A 156 -8.30 7.49 -0.58
N PHE A 157 -8.68 6.36 -1.20
CA PHE A 157 -9.98 5.75 -1.01
C PHE A 157 -10.20 5.37 0.47
N VAL A 158 -9.21 4.73 1.08
CA VAL A 158 -9.26 4.36 2.50
C VAL A 158 -9.27 5.60 3.39
N ALA A 159 -8.47 6.62 3.09
CA ALA A 159 -8.48 7.89 3.83
C ALA A 159 -9.87 8.53 3.81
N GLY A 160 -10.48 8.68 2.62
CA GLY A 160 -11.83 9.20 2.47
C GLY A 160 -12.88 8.37 3.20
N GLY A 161 -12.85 7.04 3.07
CA GLY A 161 -13.75 6.14 3.77
C GLY A 161 -13.58 6.13 5.29
N CYS A 162 -12.41 6.55 5.80
CA CYS A 162 -12.15 6.78 7.22
C CYS A 162 -12.52 8.20 7.69
N GLY A 163 -12.98 9.07 6.80
CA GLY A 163 -13.34 10.46 7.11
C GLY A 163 -12.17 11.43 7.17
N PHE A 164 -11.02 11.06 6.60
CA PHE A 164 -9.85 11.92 6.44
C PHE A 164 -9.86 12.60 5.07
N THR A 165 -9.20 13.74 4.98
CA THR A 165 -8.85 14.36 3.70
C THR A 165 -7.51 13.82 3.22
N TYR A 166 -7.35 13.77 1.91
CA TYR A 166 -6.17 13.21 1.29
C TYR A 166 -5.71 14.03 0.10
N GLU A 167 -4.43 14.24 0.03
CA GLU A 167 -3.80 14.93 -1.09
C GLU A 167 -2.53 14.19 -1.49
N SER A 168 -2.30 14.07 -2.79
CA SER A 168 -1.07 13.44 -3.26
C SER A 168 -0.53 14.06 -4.53
N SER A 169 0.80 13.98 -4.71
CA SER A 169 1.46 14.19 -5.99
C SER A 169 1.66 12.85 -6.71
N GLU A 170 1.33 12.83 -7.99
CA GLU A 170 1.49 11.69 -8.90
C GLU A 170 1.96 12.21 -10.26
N ILE A 171 2.97 11.60 -10.83
CA ILE A 171 3.56 12.05 -12.11
C ILE A 171 2.74 11.64 -13.34
N ARG A 172 1.85 10.64 -13.21
CA ARG A 172 1.05 10.12 -14.32
C ARG A 172 -0.34 10.76 -14.34
N GLN A 173 -0.70 11.36 -15.47
CA GLN A 173 -2.03 11.95 -15.64
C GLN A 173 -3.13 10.90 -15.58
N ASN A 174 -2.94 9.78 -16.29
CA ASN A 174 -3.92 8.68 -16.32
C ASN A 174 -4.24 8.13 -14.93
N GLN A 175 -3.24 8.09 -14.03
CA GLN A 175 -3.45 7.64 -12.66
C GLN A 175 -4.22 8.66 -11.84
N CYS A 176 -3.90 9.96 -11.98
CA CYS A 176 -4.63 11.03 -11.31
C CYS A 176 -6.11 11.01 -11.71
N ASP A 177 -6.39 10.95 -13.02
CA ASP A 177 -7.75 10.98 -13.54
C ASP A 177 -8.57 9.79 -13.00
N THR A 178 -8.03 8.59 -13.11
CA THR A 178 -8.67 7.37 -12.63
C THR A 178 -8.94 7.40 -11.12
N ASN A 179 -7.97 7.80 -10.32
CA ASN A 179 -8.12 7.84 -8.87
C ASN A 179 -9.14 8.89 -8.43
N ASN A 180 -9.10 10.08 -9.06
CA ASN A 180 -10.04 11.15 -8.76
C ASN A 180 -11.47 10.77 -9.16
N ASP A 181 -11.66 10.04 -10.25
CA ASP A 181 -12.98 9.53 -10.67
C ASP A 181 -13.53 8.52 -9.64
N ILE A 182 -12.72 7.57 -9.20
CA ILE A 182 -13.14 6.57 -8.20
C ILE A 182 -13.47 7.23 -6.85
N CYS A 183 -12.75 8.29 -6.48
CA CYS A 183 -12.85 8.94 -5.17
C CYS A 183 -13.74 10.17 -5.14
N LYS A 184 -14.44 10.52 -6.23
CA LYS A 184 -15.18 11.80 -6.34
C LYS A 184 -16.33 11.98 -5.36
N ASP A 185 -16.80 10.90 -4.72
CA ASP A 185 -17.81 11.00 -3.65
C ASP A 185 -17.20 11.43 -2.29
N PHE A 186 -15.89 11.32 -2.15
CA PHE A 186 -15.21 11.75 -0.93
C PHE A 186 -14.86 13.24 -1.01
N LYS A 187 -15.10 13.94 0.08
CA LYS A 187 -14.72 15.34 0.19
C LYS A 187 -13.21 15.47 0.39
N ASP A 188 -12.56 16.32 -0.42
CA ASP A 188 -11.14 16.67 -0.29
C ASP A 188 -10.21 15.42 -0.35
N VAL A 189 -10.45 14.54 -1.32
CA VAL A 189 -9.57 13.40 -1.65
C VAL A 189 -9.13 13.56 -3.10
N ASN A 190 -7.85 13.94 -3.30
CA ASN A 190 -7.37 14.38 -4.61
C ASN A 190 -5.96 13.89 -4.93
N TRP A 191 -5.73 13.55 -6.21
CA TRP A 191 -4.42 13.36 -6.80
C TRP A 191 -4.12 14.49 -7.77
N HIS A 192 -2.93 15.07 -7.66
CA HIS A 192 -2.47 16.17 -8.51
C HIS A 192 -1.31 15.69 -9.37
N LYS A 193 -1.41 15.91 -10.70
CA LYS A 193 -0.28 15.65 -11.58
C LYS A 193 0.86 16.58 -11.25
N SER A 194 1.88 16.07 -10.59
CA SER A 194 3.07 16.85 -10.24
C SER A 194 4.23 15.94 -9.84
N ASP A 195 5.42 16.45 -10.07
CA ASP A 195 6.65 15.92 -9.46
C ASP A 195 6.67 16.30 -7.97
N THR A 196 6.90 15.31 -7.11
CA THR A 196 6.92 15.47 -5.65
C THR A 196 7.90 16.54 -5.18
N ALA A 197 9.07 16.66 -5.82
CA ALA A 197 10.07 17.67 -5.45
C ALA A 197 9.60 19.12 -5.73
N LYS A 198 8.62 19.28 -6.62
CA LYS A 198 8.06 20.59 -7.01
C LYS A 198 6.72 20.88 -6.36
N TYR A 199 6.01 19.84 -5.92
CA TYR A 199 4.66 19.98 -5.40
C TYR A 199 4.64 20.54 -3.96
N THR A 200 3.70 21.43 -3.70
CA THR A 200 3.42 21.91 -2.34
C THR A 200 1.94 21.68 -2.06
N PRO A 201 1.60 20.83 -1.10
CA PRO A 201 0.21 20.63 -0.69
C PRO A 201 -0.46 21.94 -0.25
N GLU A 202 -1.77 22.02 -0.45
CA GLU A 202 -2.56 23.20 -0.06
C GLU A 202 -2.57 23.41 1.46
N LYS A 203 -2.47 22.32 2.21
CA LYS A 203 -2.48 22.31 3.67
C LYS A 203 -1.26 21.60 4.21
N LYS A 204 -0.82 22.00 5.40
CA LYS A 204 0.17 21.22 6.14
C LYS A 204 -0.44 19.86 6.52
N SER A 205 0.38 18.81 6.44
CA SER A 205 -0.05 17.44 6.69
C SER A 205 0.00 17.08 8.17
N ASP A 206 -1.05 16.39 8.64
CA ASP A 206 -1.13 15.79 9.98
C ASP A 206 -0.54 14.38 9.99
N LEU A 207 -0.43 13.77 8.82
CA LEU A 207 0.20 12.48 8.58
C LEU A 207 0.75 12.45 7.16
N ILE A 208 1.98 12.01 6.98
CA ILE A 208 2.49 11.61 5.67
C ILE A 208 2.58 10.10 5.62
N PHE A 209 2.04 9.50 4.55
CA PHE A 209 2.26 8.09 4.25
C PHE A 209 2.76 7.94 2.82
N SER A 210 3.89 7.27 2.66
CA SER A 210 4.55 7.06 1.38
C SER A 210 4.87 5.59 1.14
N CYS A 211 4.54 5.12 -0.05
CA CYS A 211 5.08 3.88 -0.60
C CYS A 211 5.73 4.27 -1.95
N PRO A 212 7.00 4.65 -1.94
CA PRO A 212 7.69 5.19 -3.11
C PRO A 212 7.94 4.12 -4.16
N PRO A 213 8.26 4.49 -5.40
CA PRO A 213 8.75 3.53 -6.38
C PRO A 213 10.03 2.85 -5.91
N TYR A 214 10.24 1.59 -6.32
CA TYR A 214 11.45 0.82 -6.01
C TYR A 214 12.38 0.78 -7.22
N TYR A 215 13.64 1.09 -7.01
CA TYR A 215 14.62 1.18 -8.09
C TYR A 215 14.62 -0.05 -9.00
N ARG A 216 14.30 0.16 -10.27
CA ARG A 216 14.24 -0.85 -11.35
C ARG A 216 13.29 -2.04 -11.09
N VAL A 217 12.34 -1.89 -10.18
CA VAL A 217 11.36 -2.96 -9.88
C VAL A 217 10.12 -2.81 -10.76
N GLU A 218 9.64 -1.60 -10.96
CA GLU A 218 8.44 -1.29 -11.71
C GLU A 218 8.76 -0.32 -12.86
N LYS A 219 7.95 -0.34 -13.92
CA LYS A 219 8.03 0.62 -15.01
C LYS A 219 6.68 1.28 -15.17
N TYR A 220 6.66 2.59 -15.04
CA TYR A 220 5.44 3.38 -15.15
C TYR A 220 5.34 3.99 -16.54
N ILE A 221 4.13 4.03 -17.08
CA ILE A 221 3.81 4.67 -18.35
C ILE A 221 2.52 5.48 -18.23
N ASP A 222 2.39 6.53 -19.03
CA ASP A 222 1.20 7.40 -19.08
C ASP A 222 0.37 7.10 -20.34
N TYR A 223 -0.63 7.92 -20.64
CA TYR A 223 -1.57 7.77 -21.76
C TYR A 223 -0.88 7.59 -23.14
N ASP A 224 0.26 8.21 -23.36
CA ASP A 224 1.02 8.12 -24.60
C ASP A 224 1.87 6.84 -24.71
N GLY A 225 1.81 5.98 -23.69
CA GLY A 225 2.60 4.76 -23.62
C GLY A 225 4.08 4.99 -23.29
N MET A 226 4.46 6.21 -22.91
CA MET A 226 5.82 6.58 -22.56
C MET A 226 5.98 6.75 -21.05
N PRO A 227 7.20 6.60 -20.51
CA PRO A 227 7.47 6.98 -19.13
C PRO A 227 7.16 8.47 -18.94
N PRO A 228 6.45 8.85 -17.85
CA PRO A 228 6.15 10.25 -17.56
C PRO A 228 7.43 11.03 -17.26
N GLU A 229 7.41 12.31 -17.54
CA GLU A 229 8.48 13.22 -17.09
C GLU A 229 8.58 13.17 -15.56
N GLY A 230 9.80 13.04 -15.03
CA GLY A 230 10.04 12.89 -13.59
C GLY A 230 9.96 11.45 -13.06
N GLU A 231 9.84 10.44 -13.96
CA GLU A 231 9.93 9.03 -13.56
C GLU A 231 11.35 8.71 -13.08
N ILE A 232 11.47 8.29 -11.79
CA ILE A 232 12.78 8.10 -11.14
C ILE A 232 13.25 6.65 -11.11
N ASN A 233 12.36 5.70 -11.31
CA ASN A 233 12.61 4.27 -11.11
C ASN A 233 13.67 3.69 -12.05
N HIS A 234 13.87 4.31 -13.20
CA HIS A 234 14.82 3.90 -14.25
C HIS A 234 15.94 4.92 -14.50
N LEU A 235 16.26 5.77 -13.54
CA LEU A 235 17.43 6.64 -13.60
C LEU A 235 18.72 5.84 -13.80
N GLY A 236 19.77 6.51 -14.29
CA GLY A 236 21.01 5.87 -14.73
C GLY A 236 21.70 5.06 -13.64
N SER A 237 21.69 5.55 -12.40
CA SER A 237 22.28 4.89 -11.24
C SER A 237 21.31 4.82 -10.06
N TYR A 238 21.63 3.95 -9.09
CA TYR A 238 20.88 3.86 -7.85
C TYR A 238 21.04 5.15 -7.01
N GLU A 239 22.21 5.74 -7.05
CA GLU A 239 22.53 6.99 -6.35
C GLU A 239 21.65 8.14 -6.87
N GLU A 240 21.52 8.28 -8.19
CA GLU A 240 20.60 9.29 -8.77
C GLU A 240 19.16 9.05 -8.36
N PHE A 241 18.70 7.79 -8.38
CA PHE A 241 17.36 7.42 -7.90
C PHE A 241 17.16 7.82 -6.45
N ARG A 242 18.08 7.40 -5.56
CA ARG A 242 18.05 7.69 -4.13
C ARG A 242 18.00 9.20 -3.86
N ASP A 243 18.91 9.94 -4.48
CA ASP A 243 19.04 11.38 -4.24
C ASP A 243 17.78 12.13 -4.71
N THR A 244 17.22 11.74 -5.86
CA THR A 244 15.96 12.31 -6.36
C THR A 244 14.76 11.95 -5.45
N LEU A 245 14.69 10.71 -4.99
CA LEU A 245 13.68 10.26 -4.03
C LEU A 245 13.76 11.09 -2.74
N PHE A 246 14.95 11.31 -2.22
CA PHE A 246 15.16 12.03 -0.96
C PHE A 246 14.90 13.52 -1.09
N GLU A 247 15.13 14.14 -2.26
CA GLU A 247 14.67 15.53 -2.51
C GLU A 247 13.14 15.63 -2.43
N GLY A 248 12.40 14.65 -2.98
CA GLY A 248 10.96 14.57 -2.80
C GLY A 248 10.55 14.45 -1.33
N TYR A 249 11.26 13.66 -0.56
CA TYR A 249 10.99 13.53 0.88
C TYR A 249 11.35 14.79 1.67
N LYS A 250 12.44 15.49 1.35
CA LYS A 250 12.73 16.80 1.97
C LYS A 250 11.59 17.77 1.76
N LYS A 251 11.08 17.83 0.53
CA LYS A 251 9.93 18.67 0.21
C LYS A 251 8.71 18.29 1.04
N ALA A 252 8.40 17.00 1.12
CA ALA A 252 7.28 16.49 1.92
C ALA A 252 7.46 16.82 3.42
N ILE A 253 8.65 16.61 4.00
CA ILE A 253 8.96 16.95 5.40
C ILE A 253 8.70 18.43 5.69
N SER A 254 8.98 19.33 4.74
CA SER A 254 8.74 20.76 4.90
C SER A 254 7.27 21.13 5.03
N THR A 255 6.37 20.25 4.59
CA THR A 255 4.91 20.44 4.64
C THR A 255 4.25 19.82 5.86
N MET A 256 4.99 19.09 6.69
CA MET A 256 4.48 18.47 7.91
C MET A 256 4.18 19.49 9.00
N ASN A 257 3.11 19.27 9.72
CA ASN A 257 2.93 19.83 11.05
C ASN A 257 3.99 19.28 12.02
N ASP A 258 4.28 20.01 13.09
CA ASP A 258 5.12 19.48 14.16
C ASP A 258 4.31 18.46 15.00
N ASN A 259 5.02 17.55 15.62
CA ASN A 259 4.45 16.45 16.41
C ASN A 259 3.57 15.48 15.60
N THR A 260 3.97 15.21 14.37
CA THR A 260 3.29 14.29 13.45
C THR A 260 4.22 13.21 12.90
N PHE A 261 3.63 12.18 12.30
CA PHE A 261 4.36 11.05 11.74
C PHE A 261 4.55 11.19 10.22
N PHE A 262 5.72 10.77 9.77
CA PHE A 262 6.00 10.38 8.39
C PHE A 262 6.16 8.86 8.35
N VAL A 263 5.27 8.17 7.67
CA VAL A 263 5.31 6.71 7.54
C VAL A 263 5.78 6.35 6.14
N VAL A 264 6.78 5.47 6.06
CA VAL A 264 7.33 4.98 4.78
C VAL A 264 7.23 3.47 4.73
N MET A 265 6.56 2.96 3.71
CA MET A 265 6.60 1.54 3.38
C MET A 265 7.60 1.35 2.24
N THR A 266 8.66 0.60 2.49
CA THR A 266 9.74 0.39 1.52
C THR A 266 10.31 -1.02 1.59
N GLY A 267 11.06 -1.37 0.57
CA GLY A 267 11.78 -2.63 0.51
C GLY A 267 13.09 -2.47 -0.24
N ASP A 268 14.04 -3.30 0.11
CA ASP A 268 15.33 -3.30 -0.57
C ASP A 268 15.28 -4.16 -1.85
N SER A 269 16.02 -3.76 -2.85
CA SER A 269 16.22 -4.49 -4.11
C SER A 269 17.69 -4.84 -4.30
N ARG A 270 17.95 -5.74 -5.25
CA ARG A 270 19.31 -6.23 -5.53
C ARG A 270 19.81 -5.71 -6.87
N ASP A 271 21.10 -5.43 -6.92
CA ASP A 271 21.80 -5.16 -8.17
C ASP A 271 21.92 -6.41 -9.06
N ASN A 272 22.46 -6.25 -10.25
CA ASN A 272 22.67 -7.35 -11.21
C ASN A 272 23.66 -8.42 -10.71
N LYS A 273 24.52 -8.08 -9.74
CA LYS A 273 25.47 -9.01 -9.11
C LYS A 273 24.84 -9.73 -7.92
N GLY A 274 23.74 -9.21 -7.40
CA GLY A 274 22.94 -9.81 -6.34
C GLY A 274 23.17 -9.23 -4.96
N ALA A 275 23.94 -8.15 -4.84
CA ALA A 275 24.04 -7.38 -3.59
C ALA A 275 22.79 -6.51 -3.40
N TYR A 276 22.37 -6.31 -2.16
CA TYR A 276 21.34 -5.32 -1.85
C TYR A 276 21.91 -3.90 -2.01
N TYR A 277 21.06 -2.98 -2.48
CA TYR A 277 21.43 -1.56 -2.55
C TYR A 277 21.53 -0.90 -1.16
N GLY A 278 20.82 -1.43 -0.15
CA GLY A 278 20.82 -0.87 1.19
C GLY A 278 19.77 0.22 1.40
N CYS A 279 18.77 0.29 0.54
CA CYS A 279 17.72 1.31 0.55
C CYS A 279 17.04 1.47 1.92
N GLU A 280 16.80 0.36 2.63
CA GLU A 280 16.19 0.38 3.97
C GLU A 280 17.05 1.16 4.98
N ALA A 281 18.37 0.93 5.01
CA ALA A 281 19.29 1.61 5.90
C ALA A 281 19.45 3.10 5.52
N GLU A 282 19.48 3.42 4.24
CA GLU A 282 19.59 4.80 3.76
C GLU A 282 18.36 5.63 4.13
N HIS A 283 17.16 5.06 4.12
CA HIS A 283 15.97 5.75 4.64
C HIS A 283 16.12 6.11 6.12
N GLU A 284 16.62 5.19 6.95
CA GLU A 284 16.81 5.46 8.38
C GLU A 284 17.80 6.61 8.60
N LEU A 285 18.91 6.61 7.88
CA LEU A 285 19.93 7.67 7.98
C LEU A 285 19.38 9.01 7.46
N PHE A 286 18.75 9.01 6.29
CA PHE A 286 18.18 10.20 5.71
C PHE A 286 17.18 10.90 6.64
N PHE A 287 16.16 10.19 7.13
CA PHE A 287 15.16 10.81 8.00
C PHE A 287 15.74 11.30 9.32
N LYS A 288 16.73 10.59 9.87
CA LYS A 288 17.45 11.04 11.05
C LYS A 288 18.25 12.34 10.78
N ASP A 289 18.89 12.44 9.63
CA ASP A 289 19.62 13.66 9.23
C ASP A 289 18.67 14.84 8.95
N GLN A 290 17.42 14.58 8.59
CA GLN A 290 16.36 15.58 8.50
C GLN A 290 15.74 15.95 9.87
N GLY A 291 16.28 15.45 10.98
CA GLY A 291 15.83 15.75 12.34
C GLY A 291 14.59 14.99 12.80
N LEU A 292 14.16 13.95 12.09
CA LEU A 292 13.07 13.08 12.53
C LEU A 292 13.60 11.93 13.39
N HIS A 293 12.79 11.50 14.34
CA HIS A 293 13.11 10.35 15.19
C HIS A 293 12.58 9.05 14.57
N ILE A 294 13.40 8.01 14.49
CA ILE A 294 12.93 6.66 14.14
C ILE A 294 12.13 6.16 15.34
N TYR A 295 10.80 6.12 15.22
CA TYR A 295 9.92 5.80 16.33
C TYR A 295 9.50 4.32 16.34
N ASN A 296 9.09 3.78 15.18
CA ASN A 296 8.74 2.37 15.04
C ASN A 296 9.28 1.79 13.73
N LYS A 297 9.53 0.47 13.75
CA LYS A 297 9.88 -0.34 12.59
C LYS A 297 8.98 -1.58 12.57
N VAL A 298 8.25 -1.76 11.49
CA VAL A 298 7.34 -2.89 11.29
C VAL A 298 7.84 -3.76 10.15
N ILE A 299 7.78 -5.06 10.34
CA ILE A 299 7.97 -6.05 9.29
C ILE A 299 6.59 -6.40 8.73
N TYR A 300 6.34 -5.99 7.48
CA TYR A 300 5.13 -6.35 6.77
C TYR A 300 5.37 -7.60 5.94
N LEU A 301 4.79 -8.73 6.38
CA LEU A 301 4.90 -10.00 5.69
C LEU A 301 3.84 -10.13 4.60
N GLU A 302 4.31 -10.35 3.39
CA GLU A 302 3.50 -10.76 2.24
C GLU A 302 3.26 -12.27 2.23
N SER A 303 2.50 -12.76 1.23
CA SER A 303 2.27 -14.20 1.07
C SER A 303 3.56 -14.96 0.82
N GLU A 304 3.92 -15.86 1.70
CA GLU A 304 5.09 -16.74 1.58
C GLU A 304 4.95 -17.71 0.38
N PHE A 305 3.71 -18.14 0.08
CA PHE A 305 3.45 -19.11 -0.99
C PHE A 305 3.92 -18.65 -2.37
N THR A 306 3.82 -17.36 -2.64
CA THR A 306 4.28 -16.79 -3.91
C THR A 306 5.80 -16.85 -4.06
N ARG A 307 6.53 -17.03 -2.95
CA ARG A 307 7.99 -17.04 -2.89
C ARG A 307 8.60 -18.42 -3.12
N PHE A 308 7.83 -19.50 -2.89
CA PHE A 308 8.34 -20.87 -3.11
C PHE A 308 8.77 -21.12 -4.59
N SER A 309 8.04 -20.56 -5.54
CA SER A 309 8.40 -20.67 -6.97
C SER A 309 9.73 -19.99 -7.29
N GLN A 310 10.07 -18.93 -6.53
CA GLN A 310 11.33 -18.21 -6.68
C GLN A 310 12.48 -18.93 -6.00
N ALA A 311 12.24 -19.61 -4.88
CA ALA A 311 13.25 -20.31 -4.13
C ALA A 311 14.02 -21.28 -5.02
N LYS A 312 13.33 -22.05 -5.89
CA LYS A 312 13.96 -22.94 -6.86
C LYS A 312 14.99 -22.25 -7.77
N LYS A 313 14.77 -20.98 -8.11
CA LYS A 313 15.67 -20.20 -8.99
C LYS A 313 16.83 -19.55 -8.25
N THR A 314 16.68 -19.29 -6.96
CA THR A 314 17.62 -18.45 -6.20
C THR A 314 18.48 -19.22 -5.19
N LEU A 315 18.03 -20.39 -4.71
CA LEU A 315 18.75 -21.14 -3.67
C LEU A 315 20.14 -21.61 -4.11
N HIS A 316 20.35 -21.98 -5.37
CA HIS A 316 21.66 -22.37 -5.87
C HIS A 316 22.69 -21.22 -5.77
N SER A 317 22.26 -19.97 -5.86
CA SER A 317 23.09 -18.77 -5.67
C SER A 317 23.08 -18.26 -4.22
N ARG A 318 22.56 -19.05 -3.26
CA ARG A 318 22.45 -18.72 -1.85
C ARG A 318 21.65 -17.45 -1.55
N LYS A 319 20.69 -17.10 -2.42
CA LYS A 319 19.80 -15.95 -2.26
C LYS A 319 18.47 -16.43 -1.71
N TYR A 320 18.03 -15.82 -0.62
CA TYR A 320 16.66 -16.03 -0.13
C TYR A 320 15.67 -15.14 -0.90
N PRO A 321 14.50 -15.66 -1.32
CA PRO A 321 13.40 -14.83 -1.79
C PRO A 321 12.91 -13.91 -0.68
N LYS A 322 12.73 -12.64 -0.99
CA LYS A 322 12.23 -11.66 -0.03
C LYS A 322 10.70 -11.77 0.06
N ALA A 323 10.18 -11.95 1.28
CA ALA A 323 8.75 -12.07 1.56
C ALA A 323 8.22 -10.94 2.46
N ASP A 324 9.02 -9.92 2.69
CA ASP A 324 8.69 -8.82 3.58
C ASP A 324 8.98 -7.47 2.95
N GLN A 325 8.30 -6.46 3.50
CA GLN A 325 8.64 -5.05 3.35
C GLN A 325 8.80 -4.44 4.74
N LYS A 326 9.46 -3.32 4.82
CA LYS A 326 9.58 -2.57 6.08
C LYS A 326 8.63 -1.37 6.05
N ILE A 327 8.01 -1.12 7.19
CA ILE A 327 7.26 0.11 7.40
C ILE A 327 7.95 0.85 8.53
N TYR A 328 8.47 2.01 8.21
CA TYR A 328 9.13 2.90 9.14
C TYR A 328 8.18 4.01 9.55
N MET A 329 8.14 4.31 10.85
CA MET A 329 7.42 5.45 11.40
C MET A 329 8.45 6.43 11.94
N PHE A 330 8.59 7.56 11.25
CA PHE A 330 9.45 8.66 11.65
C PHE A 330 8.60 9.75 12.29
N TYR A 331 9.03 10.26 13.42
CA TYR A 331 8.31 11.30 14.15
C TYR A 331 9.06 12.64 14.10
N LYS A 332 8.35 13.68 13.72
CA LYS A 332 8.83 15.05 13.70
C LYS A 332 8.34 15.77 14.96
N GLY A 333 9.23 16.14 15.87
CA GLY A 333 8.88 16.93 17.05
C GLY A 333 9.22 16.27 18.39
N ASP A 334 8.52 16.66 19.44
CA ASP A 334 8.77 16.22 20.81
C ASP A 334 8.02 14.90 21.11
N MET A 335 8.75 13.79 21.21
CA MET A 335 8.19 12.46 21.48
C MET A 335 7.44 12.38 22.84
N SER A 336 7.73 13.23 23.82
CA SER A 336 7.02 13.25 25.09
C SER A 336 5.54 13.60 24.95
N LYS A 337 5.18 14.31 23.90
CA LYS A 337 3.81 14.75 23.59
C LYS A 337 2.94 13.67 22.94
N ILE A 338 3.52 12.56 22.48
CA ILE A 338 2.77 11.53 21.75
C ILE A 338 1.57 11.01 22.56
N LYS A 339 1.74 10.73 23.86
CA LYS A 339 0.64 10.22 24.71
C LYS A 339 -0.52 11.20 24.83
N GLU A 340 -0.26 12.48 24.79
CA GLU A 340 -1.27 13.54 24.84
C GLU A 340 -1.96 13.72 23.49
N LEU A 341 -1.18 13.80 22.44
CA LEU A 341 -1.65 14.18 21.11
C LEU A 341 -2.32 13.04 20.34
N TYR A 342 -2.05 11.79 20.67
CA TYR A 342 -2.60 10.65 19.94
C TYR A 342 -3.71 9.95 20.75
N PRO A 343 -4.72 9.35 20.07
CA PRO A 343 -5.79 8.61 20.72
C PRO A 343 -5.23 7.46 21.57
N ASN A 344 -5.80 7.25 22.75
CA ASN A 344 -5.49 6.09 23.57
C ASN A 344 -6.23 4.85 23.06
N ILE A 345 -5.53 3.99 22.35
CA ILE A 345 -6.07 2.74 21.77
C ILE A 345 -5.95 1.56 22.75
N GLY A 346 -5.24 1.72 23.85
CA GLY A 346 -4.89 0.65 24.80
C GLY A 346 -5.93 0.29 25.87
N ARG A 347 -7.16 0.80 25.77
CA ARG A 347 -8.29 0.46 26.67
C ARG A 347 -9.44 -0.19 25.89
N LEU A 348 -9.11 -1.14 25.05
CA LEU A 348 -10.09 -1.98 24.35
C LEU A 348 -10.35 -3.25 25.13
#